data_a2c715e2979af13a4c40223294ca5d5a
#
_entry.id   a2c715e2979af13a4c40223294ca5d5a
#
_cell.length_a   1.000
_cell.length_b   1.000
_cell.length_c   1.000
_cell.angle_alpha   90.00
_cell.angle_beta   90.00
_cell.angle_gamma   90.00
#
_symmetry.space_group_name_H-M   'P 1'
#
loop_
_entity.id
_entity.type
_entity.pdbx_description
1 polymer ?
#
loop_
_entity_poly.entity_id
_entity_poly.type
_entity_poly.pdbx_seq_one_letter_code
_entity_poly.pdbx_strand_id
1 'polypeptide(L)'
;MTSDSPATASQQRFWQIEYQLPDVNKLASLARTSQPVGALSAATSGDLARSRRWDEILRPAGIADELRAALTIGRHCWGSLNLYRASATRTYTMDDVQHLRHVAGAVAAGARGAWTAKTPPSDTGPAAGPGTIIVTAAGTPLTATPEATQWLAKLSPDPQGSHGTAIIYAITALLTAPARDTNAAAAARVRTRTTDGYWLDIHASPLAAALPGCDIAITVQAAVPSRISPLLMQAHSLSARERQIARLILDGRTLTEIARTLHISLYTAKDHLKAIFRKTGTHSRPELTKCLTGHLC
;
A
#
# COMPACT_ATOMS: atom_id res chain seq x y z
N MET A 1 4.89 -30.77 2.78
CA MET A 1 3.44 -30.79 3.04
C MET A 1 3.16 -29.65 4.03
N THR A 2 2.86 -28.48 3.50
CA THR A 2 2.43 -27.34 4.32
C THR A 2 0.93 -27.48 4.53
N SER A 3 0.53 -27.83 5.75
CA SER A 3 -0.88 -27.78 6.14
C SER A 3 -1.32 -26.33 6.05
N ASP A 4 -2.27 -26.02 5.16
CA ASP A 4 -2.93 -24.73 5.12
C ASP A 4 -3.59 -24.50 6.50
N SER A 5 -2.97 -23.62 7.29
CA SER A 5 -3.58 -23.19 8.54
C SER A 5 -4.93 -22.50 8.22
N PRO A 6 -5.98 -22.68 9.01
CA PRO A 6 -7.25 -21.97 8.83
C PRO A 6 -7.09 -20.45 8.70
N ALA A 7 -6.11 -19.87 9.40
CA ALA A 7 -5.77 -18.45 9.29
C ALA A 7 -5.23 -18.08 7.89
N THR A 8 -4.41 -18.93 7.27
CA THR A 8 -3.85 -18.73 5.94
C THR A 8 -4.93 -18.79 4.86
N ALA A 9 -5.83 -19.78 4.93
CA ALA A 9 -6.96 -19.90 4.01
C ALA A 9 -7.91 -18.69 4.11
N SER A 10 -8.15 -18.18 5.31
CA SER A 10 -8.96 -16.97 5.53
C SER A 10 -8.31 -15.72 4.96
N GLN A 11 -6.99 -15.56 5.05
CA GLN A 11 -6.26 -14.44 4.45
C GLN A 11 -6.33 -14.48 2.93
N GLN A 12 -6.07 -15.63 2.31
CA GLN A 12 -6.18 -15.80 0.87
C GLN A 12 -7.59 -15.46 0.39
N ARG A 13 -8.62 -16.00 1.05
CA ARG A 13 -10.03 -15.76 0.69
C ARG A 13 -10.41 -14.29 0.85
N PHE A 14 -9.93 -13.62 1.90
CA PHE A 14 -10.14 -12.19 2.10
C PHE A 14 -9.67 -11.36 0.89
N TRP A 15 -8.46 -11.58 0.39
CA TRP A 15 -7.92 -10.83 -0.74
C TRP A 15 -8.62 -11.17 -2.06
N GLN A 16 -9.07 -12.42 -2.26
CA GLN A 16 -9.91 -12.80 -3.40
C GLN A 16 -11.24 -12.01 -3.39
N ILE A 17 -11.91 -11.94 -2.24
CA ILE A 17 -13.15 -11.18 -2.11
C ILE A 17 -12.87 -9.68 -2.34
N GLU A 18 -11.79 -9.15 -1.76
CA GLU A 18 -11.46 -7.71 -1.88
C GLU A 18 -11.21 -7.29 -3.32
N TYR A 19 -10.49 -8.09 -4.13
CA TYR A 19 -10.09 -7.69 -5.47
C TYR A 19 -10.89 -8.33 -6.61
N GLN A 20 -11.33 -9.58 -6.47
CA GLN A 20 -11.85 -10.36 -7.58
C GLN A 20 -13.37 -10.50 -7.55
N LEU A 21 -13.95 -10.70 -6.38
CA LEU A 21 -15.37 -11.01 -6.22
C LEU A 21 -16.21 -9.78 -5.86
N PRO A 22 -17.49 -9.72 -6.23
CA PRO A 22 -18.37 -8.66 -5.78
C PRO A 22 -18.62 -8.77 -4.27
N ASP A 23 -18.52 -7.64 -3.57
CA ASP A 23 -18.89 -7.50 -2.16
C ASP A 23 -19.16 -6.01 -1.84
N VAL A 24 -19.79 -5.75 -0.70
CA VAL A 24 -20.07 -4.39 -0.20
C VAL A 24 -18.85 -3.82 0.52
N ASN A 25 -18.77 -2.49 0.59
CA ASN A 25 -17.74 -1.75 1.33
C ASN A 25 -16.29 -2.17 1.00
N LYS A 26 -16.01 -2.54 -0.26
CA LYS A 26 -14.63 -2.77 -0.70
C LYS A 26 -13.80 -1.51 -0.48
N LEU A 27 -12.56 -1.66 0.01
CA LEU A 27 -11.69 -0.52 0.34
C LEU A 27 -11.44 0.39 -0.88
N ALA A 28 -11.23 -0.20 -2.05
CA ALA A 28 -11.06 0.57 -3.29
C ALA A 28 -12.32 1.36 -3.68
N SER A 29 -13.51 0.85 -3.36
CA SER A 29 -14.78 1.56 -3.58
C SER A 29 -14.96 2.69 -2.57
N LEU A 30 -14.74 2.40 -1.29
CA LEU A 30 -14.80 3.41 -0.22
C LEU A 30 -13.83 4.57 -0.47
N ALA A 31 -12.61 4.29 -0.92
CA ALA A 31 -11.60 5.30 -1.21
C ALA A 31 -11.98 6.27 -2.34
N ARG A 32 -12.95 5.91 -3.19
CA ARG A 32 -13.43 6.74 -4.31
C ARG A 32 -14.68 7.55 -3.97
N THR A 33 -15.30 7.29 -2.82
CA THR A 33 -16.51 8.00 -2.38
C THR A 33 -16.16 9.26 -1.57
N SER A 34 -17.10 10.18 -1.48
CA SER A 34 -17.02 11.33 -0.57
C SER A 34 -17.18 10.91 0.91
N GLN A 35 -17.63 9.70 1.16
CA GLN A 35 -17.86 9.13 2.48
C GLN A 35 -17.10 7.80 2.61
N PRO A 36 -15.78 7.85 2.91
CA PRO A 36 -14.91 6.67 2.85
C PRO A 36 -15.06 5.74 4.07
N VAL A 37 -16.20 5.76 4.75
CA VAL A 37 -16.51 4.94 5.93
C VAL A 37 -17.85 4.26 5.75
N GLY A 38 -17.92 2.97 6.00
CA GLY A 38 -19.16 2.20 5.88
C GLY A 38 -19.25 1.04 6.88
N ALA A 39 -20.41 0.92 7.54
CA ALA A 39 -20.76 -0.24 8.34
C ALA A 39 -21.33 -1.33 7.44
N LEU A 40 -21.01 -2.60 7.74
CA LEU A 40 -21.46 -3.75 6.96
C LEU A 40 -22.97 -3.92 7.09
N SER A 41 -23.50 -3.83 8.33
CA SER A 41 -24.94 -3.90 8.60
C SER A 41 -25.74 -2.85 7.84
N ALA A 42 -25.24 -1.61 7.75
CA ALA A 42 -25.88 -0.55 6.97
C ALA A 42 -25.83 -0.83 5.45
N ALA A 43 -24.69 -1.27 4.93
CA ALA A 43 -24.50 -1.55 3.51
C ALA A 43 -25.30 -2.76 3.01
N THR A 44 -25.67 -3.67 3.90
CA THR A 44 -26.48 -4.85 3.59
C THR A 44 -27.94 -4.69 4.00
N SER A 45 -28.33 -3.53 4.53
CA SER A 45 -29.68 -3.28 5.09
C SER A 45 -30.07 -4.29 6.18
N GLY A 46 -29.09 -4.71 6.99
CA GLY A 46 -29.25 -5.68 8.08
C GLY A 46 -29.13 -7.15 7.66
N ASP A 47 -29.21 -7.47 6.38
CA ASP A 47 -29.00 -8.82 5.86
C ASP A 47 -27.49 -9.05 5.58
N LEU A 48 -26.76 -9.39 6.61
CA LEU A 48 -25.31 -9.56 6.57
C LEU A 48 -24.86 -10.67 5.60
N ALA A 49 -25.71 -11.67 5.32
CA ALA A 49 -25.42 -12.78 4.39
C ALA A 49 -25.24 -12.30 2.92
N ARG A 50 -25.66 -11.09 2.61
CA ARG A 50 -25.37 -10.45 1.31
C ARG A 50 -23.88 -10.15 1.12
N SER A 51 -23.07 -10.12 2.17
CA SER A 51 -21.62 -9.99 2.10
C SER A 51 -20.94 -11.35 2.13
N ARG A 52 -20.22 -11.69 1.08
CA ARG A 52 -19.39 -12.90 1.03
C ARG A 52 -18.31 -12.88 2.13
N ARG A 53 -17.72 -11.72 2.38
CA ARG A 53 -16.70 -11.55 3.42
C ARG A 53 -17.28 -11.89 4.80
N TRP A 54 -18.50 -11.45 5.07
CA TRP A 54 -19.14 -11.81 6.33
C TRP A 54 -19.45 -13.30 6.40
N ASP A 55 -20.10 -13.84 5.39
CA ASP A 55 -20.56 -15.24 5.39
C ASP A 55 -19.40 -16.23 5.47
N GLU A 56 -18.33 -16.00 4.72
CA GLU A 56 -17.23 -16.95 4.58
C GLU A 56 -16.09 -16.74 5.58
N ILE A 57 -15.93 -15.52 6.13
CA ILE A 57 -14.77 -15.17 6.97
C ILE A 57 -15.21 -14.65 8.35
N LEU A 58 -16.05 -13.61 8.40
CA LEU A 58 -16.31 -12.91 9.64
C LEU A 58 -17.24 -13.70 10.55
N ARG A 59 -18.31 -14.27 10.00
CA ARG A 59 -19.25 -15.12 10.75
C ARG A 59 -18.57 -16.35 11.38
N PRO A 60 -17.76 -17.15 10.65
CA PRO A 60 -17.01 -18.25 11.24
C PRO A 60 -16.04 -17.81 12.34
N ALA A 61 -15.52 -16.58 12.27
CA ALA A 61 -14.67 -15.98 13.30
C ALA A 61 -15.44 -15.37 14.49
N GLY A 62 -16.77 -15.53 14.54
CA GLY A 62 -17.60 -14.97 15.61
C GLY A 62 -17.79 -13.45 15.54
N ILE A 63 -17.55 -12.82 14.39
CA ILE A 63 -17.69 -11.38 14.18
C ILE A 63 -19.11 -11.08 13.70
N ALA A 64 -19.80 -10.25 14.46
CA ALA A 64 -21.19 -9.90 14.18
C ALA A 64 -21.32 -8.72 13.20
N ASP A 65 -20.44 -7.75 13.24
CA ASP A 65 -20.47 -6.59 12.33
C ASP A 65 -19.08 -6.03 12.10
N GLU A 66 -18.90 -5.32 10.97
CA GLU A 66 -17.65 -4.70 10.56
C GLU A 66 -17.88 -3.23 10.19
N LEU A 67 -16.99 -2.35 10.66
CA LEU A 67 -16.95 -0.96 10.26
C LEU A 67 -15.61 -0.69 9.56
N ARG A 68 -15.65 -0.27 8.30
CA ARG A 68 -14.48 -0.04 7.47
C ARG A 68 -14.28 1.43 7.13
N ALA A 69 -13.04 1.87 7.13
CA ALA A 69 -12.66 3.19 6.64
C ALA A 69 -11.49 3.08 5.67
N ALA A 70 -11.60 3.76 4.52
CA ALA A 70 -10.46 4.09 3.68
C ALA A 70 -9.90 5.43 4.17
N LEU A 71 -8.64 5.44 4.58
CA LEU A 71 -7.96 6.60 5.17
C LEU A 71 -7.47 7.52 4.06
N THR A 72 -8.31 8.45 3.61
CA THR A 72 -8.05 9.30 2.45
C THR A 72 -7.66 10.73 2.83
N ILE A 73 -6.74 11.32 2.05
CA ILE A 73 -6.45 12.75 2.04
C ILE A 73 -6.52 13.22 0.58
N GLY A 74 -7.52 14.02 0.25
CA GLY A 74 -7.83 14.37 -1.13
C GLY A 74 -8.14 13.10 -1.94
N ARG A 75 -7.40 12.86 -3.01
CA ARG A 75 -7.58 11.70 -3.90
C ARG A 75 -6.74 10.47 -3.51
N HIS A 76 -5.94 10.56 -2.46
CA HIS A 76 -4.99 9.52 -2.09
C HIS A 76 -5.43 8.77 -0.84
N CYS A 77 -5.48 7.45 -0.93
CA CYS A 77 -5.71 6.56 0.20
C CYS A 77 -4.34 6.18 0.80
N TRP A 78 -4.19 6.44 2.11
CA TRP A 78 -2.94 6.21 2.86
C TRP A 78 -2.98 4.98 3.74
N GLY A 79 -4.12 4.30 3.78
CA GLY A 79 -4.32 3.11 4.56
C GLY A 79 -5.78 2.75 4.68
N SER A 80 -6.06 1.74 5.46
CA SER A 80 -7.42 1.33 5.80
C SER A 80 -7.51 1.00 7.29
N LEU A 81 -8.70 1.13 7.83
CA LEU A 81 -9.03 0.73 9.18
C LEU A 81 -10.26 -0.19 9.13
N ASN A 82 -10.15 -1.36 9.75
CA ASN A 82 -11.25 -2.29 9.91
C ASN A 82 -11.49 -2.51 11.40
N LEU A 83 -12.68 -2.22 11.86
CA LEU A 83 -13.11 -2.42 13.24
C LEU A 83 -14.14 -3.54 13.25
N TYR A 84 -13.97 -4.49 14.16
CA TYR A 84 -14.80 -5.66 14.28
C TYR A 84 -15.55 -5.67 15.59
N ARG A 85 -16.78 -6.12 15.55
CA ARG A 85 -17.64 -6.29 16.74
C ARG A 85 -18.03 -7.75 16.88
N ALA A 86 -17.61 -8.36 17.97
CA ALA A 86 -17.83 -9.78 18.23
C ALA A 86 -19.22 -10.11 18.80
N SER A 87 -19.92 -9.13 19.39
CA SER A 87 -21.24 -9.36 19.99
C SER A 87 -22.36 -9.31 18.95
N ALA A 88 -23.15 -10.36 18.85
CA ALA A 88 -24.30 -10.46 17.96
C ALA A 88 -25.47 -9.53 18.34
N THR A 89 -25.44 -8.93 19.54
CA THR A 89 -26.54 -8.10 20.05
C THR A 89 -26.47 -6.66 19.64
N ARG A 90 -25.34 -6.19 19.06
CA ARG A 90 -25.14 -4.78 18.72
C ARG A 90 -24.39 -4.61 17.40
N THR A 91 -25.04 -4.03 16.42
CA THR A 91 -24.43 -3.61 15.16
C THR A 91 -23.82 -2.20 15.28
N TYR A 92 -23.01 -1.79 14.29
CA TYR A 92 -22.55 -0.41 14.19
C TYR A 92 -23.71 0.51 13.80
N THR A 93 -23.86 1.60 14.54
CA THR A 93 -24.88 2.63 14.32
C THR A 93 -24.39 3.70 13.36
N MET A 94 -25.28 4.56 12.89
CA MET A 94 -24.90 5.76 12.12
C MET A 94 -24.01 6.71 12.93
N ASP A 95 -24.16 6.75 14.25
CA ASP A 95 -23.30 7.56 15.12
C ASP A 95 -21.89 6.99 15.16
N ASP A 96 -21.70 5.66 15.21
CA ASP A 96 -20.40 5.02 15.12
C ASP A 96 -19.72 5.37 13.77
N VAL A 97 -20.47 5.33 12.66
CA VAL A 97 -19.98 5.72 11.33
C VAL A 97 -19.55 7.18 11.30
N GLN A 98 -20.35 8.10 11.88
CA GLN A 98 -20.02 9.51 11.93
C GLN A 98 -18.80 9.79 12.82
N HIS A 99 -18.69 9.15 13.98
CA HIS A 99 -17.52 9.27 14.83
C HIS A 99 -16.24 8.84 14.11
N LEU A 100 -16.29 7.69 13.44
CA LEU A 100 -15.12 7.25 12.66
C LEU A 100 -14.80 8.23 11.52
N ARG A 101 -15.79 8.81 10.85
CA ARG A 101 -15.56 9.84 9.81
C ARG A 101 -14.83 11.07 10.36
N HIS A 102 -15.21 11.54 11.55
CA HIS A 102 -14.56 12.71 12.16
C HIS A 102 -13.07 12.46 12.46
N VAL A 103 -12.71 11.26 12.90
CA VAL A 103 -11.31 10.93 13.24
C VAL A 103 -10.51 10.40 12.07
N ALA A 104 -11.15 9.87 11.02
CA ALA A 104 -10.49 9.22 9.88
C ALA A 104 -9.46 10.12 9.19
N GLY A 105 -9.74 11.44 9.10
CA GLY A 105 -8.81 12.42 8.53
C GLY A 105 -7.51 12.56 9.34
N ALA A 106 -7.61 12.60 10.67
CA ALA A 106 -6.44 12.64 11.54
C ALA A 106 -5.63 11.35 11.48
N VAL A 107 -6.31 10.20 11.48
CA VAL A 107 -5.67 8.88 11.33
C VAL A 107 -4.99 8.77 9.95
N ALA A 108 -5.64 9.25 8.89
CA ALA A 108 -5.05 9.30 7.55
C ALA A 108 -3.79 10.19 7.50
N ALA A 109 -3.81 11.31 8.21
CA ALA A 109 -2.63 12.19 8.32
C ALA A 109 -1.48 11.51 9.07
N GLY A 110 -1.77 10.78 10.16
CA GLY A 110 -0.80 9.96 10.88
C GLY A 110 -0.23 8.84 10.01
N ALA A 111 -1.09 8.09 9.31
CA ALA A 111 -0.69 7.05 8.39
C ALA A 111 0.23 7.60 7.27
N ARG A 112 -0.14 8.75 6.67
CA ARG A 112 0.72 9.44 5.70
C ARG A 112 2.07 9.84 6.31
N GLY A 113 2.07 10.37 7.54
CA GLY A 113 3.28 10.76 8.26
C GLY A 113 4.23 9.59 8.50
N ALA A 114 3.71 8.40 8.73
CA ALA A 114 4.53 7.19 8.88
C ALA A 114 5.38 6.86 7.64
N TRP A 115 4.91 7.23 6.44
CA TRP A 115 5.68 7.05 5.19
C TRP A 115 6.88 8.00 5.09
N THR A 116 6.84 9.13 5.79
CA THR A 116 7.93 10.12 5.85
C THR A 116 8.75 10.02 7.12
N ALA A 117 8.43 9.07 8.02
CA ALA A 117 9.17 8.88 9.26
C ALA A 117 10.63 8.50 8.98
N LYS A 118 11.52 9.16 9.69
CA LYS A 118 12.97 8.98 9.61
C LYS A 118 13.35 7.65 10.28
N THR A 119 13.41 6.59 9.51
CA THR A 119 14.11 5.37 9.93
C THR A 119 15.33 5.26 9.02
N PRO A 120 16.53 5.55 9.51
CA PRO A 120 17.73 5.33 8.70
C PRO A 120 17.81 3.84 8.36
N PRO A 121 18.09 3.48 7.10
CA PRO A 121 18.44 2.11 6.79
C PRO A 121 19.66 1.73 7.63
N SER A 122 19.72 0.48 8.09
CA SER A 122 20.91 -0.01 8.77
C SER A 122 22.13 0.14 7.87
N ASP A 123 23.29 0.49 8.41
CA ASP A 123 24.54 0.75 7.66
C ASP A 123 25.04 -0.43 6.81
N THR A 124 24.41 -1.60 6.94
CA THR A 124 24.82 -2.84 6.27
C THR A 124 24.32 -2.99 4.82
N GLY A 125 23.70 -1.95 4.21
CA GLY A 125 23.18 -2.04 2.84
C GLY A 125 22.05 -3.06 2.65
N PRO A 126 21.41 -3.13 1.48
CA PRO A 126 20.47 -4.21 1.18
C PRO A 126 21.24 -5.55 1.15
N ALA A 127 21.10 -6.36 2.19
CA ALA A 127 21.85 -7.60 2.39
C ALA A 127 21.50 -8.69 1.35
N ALA A 128 20.47 -8.50 0.53
CA ALA A 128 20.01 -9.49 -0.44
C ALA A 128 19.78 -8.86 -1.82
N GLY A 129 20.15 -9.60 -2.86
CA GLY A 129 19.76 -9.31 -4.24
C GLY A 129 18.25 -9.45 -4.47
N PRO A 130 17.79 -9.36 -5.73
CA PRO A 130 16.41 -9.65 -6.07
C PRO A 130 16.02 -11.08 -5.69
N GLY A 131 14.89 -11.25 -5.04
CA GLY A 131 14.32 -12.55 -4.70
C GLY A 131 13.12 -12.86 -5.57
N THR A 132 12.86 -14.14 -5.81
CA THR A 132 11.71 -14.61 -6.58
C THR A 132 10.93 -15.66 -5.79
N ILE A 133 9.60 -15.56 -5.87
CA ILE A 133 8.66 -16.53 -5.30
C ILE A 133 7.78 -17.02 -6.45
N ILE A 134 7.65 -18.31 -6.60
CA ILE A 134 6.69 -18.92 -7.53
C ILE A 134 5.46 -19.33 -6.74
N VAL A 135 4.31 -18.92 -7.24
CA VAL A 135 3.03 -19.22 -6.61
C VAL A 135 2.03 -19.76 -7.63
N THR A 136 1.01 -20.46 -7.15
CA THR A 136 -0.16 -20.84 -7.95
C THR A 136 -1.01 -19.61 -8.28
N ALA A 137 -1.95 -19.75 -9.22
CA ALA A 137 -2.97 -18.72 -9.51
C ALA A 137 -3.76 -18.27 -8.27
N ALA A 138 -3.88 -19.16 -7.29
CA ALA A 138 -4.54 -18.89 -6.00
C ALA A 138 -3.61 -18.17 -4.99
N GLY A 139 -2.33 -17.98 -5.30
CA GLY A 139 -1.36 -17.33 -4.43
C GLY A 139 -0.66 -18.25 -3.44
N THR A 140 -0.87 -19.57 -3.54
CA THR A 140 -0.16 -20.53 -2.68
C THR A 140 1.32 -20.59 -3.09
N PRO A 141 2.28 -20.31 -2.21
CA PRO A 141 3.70 -20.41 -2.51
C PRO A 141 4.11 -21.85 -2.80
N LEU A 142 4.83 -22.05 -3.91
CA LEU A 142 5.39 -23.35 -4.32
C LEU A 142 6.88 -23.43 -4.01
N THR A 143 7.61 -22.37 -4.33
CA THR A 143 9.03 -22.25 -4.05
C THR A 143 9.45 -20.78 -3.96
N ALA A 144 10.56 -20.53 -3.28
CA ALA A 144 11.13 -19.20 -3.13
C ALA A 144 12.65 -19.26 -3.09
N THR A 145 13.30 -18.21 -3.61
CA THR A 145 14.75 -18.06 -3.44
C THR A 145 15.09 -17.63 -2.01
N PRO A 146 16.32 -17.91 -1.52
CA PRO A 146 16.75 -17.47 -0.19
C PRO A 146 16.62 -15.97 0.02
N GLU A 147 16.90 -15.15 -1.01
CA GLU A 147 16.79 -13.69 -0.98
C GLU A 147 15.34 -13.25 -0.77
N ALA A 148 14.38 -13.88 -1.44
CA ALA A 148 12.96 -13.59 -1.24
C ALA A 148 12.54 -13.86 0.20
N THR A 149 12.96 -14.98 0.78
CA THR A 149 12.68 -15.34 2.17
C THR A 149 13.29 -14.32 3.13
N GLN A 150 14.53 -13.87 2.89
CA GLN A 150 15.18 -12.83 3.68
C GLN A 150 14.42 -11.49 3.63
N TRP A 151 13.97 -11.08 2.43
CA TRP A 151 13.18 -9.85 2.30
C TRP A 151 11.83 -9.93 3.01
N LEU A 152 11.12 -11.06 2.87
CA LEU A 152 9.82 -11.24 3.53
C LEU A 152 9.95 -11.23 5.06
N ALA A 153 11.01 -11.81 5.61
CA ALA A 153 11.29 -11.80 7.04
C ALA A 153 11.49 -10.38 7.60
N LYS A 154 11.96 -9.44 6.77
CA LYS A 154 12.14 -8.03 7.16
C LYS A 154 10.86 -7.17 7.09
N LEU A 155 9.75 -7.71 6.58
CA LEU A 155 8.49 -6.96 6.46
C LEU A 155 7.71 -6.86 7.75
N SER A 156 7.91 -7.79 8.67
CA SER A 156 7.23 -7.80 9.97
C SER A 156 8.12 -8.39 11.06
N PRO A 157 8.07 -7.83 12.27
CA PRO A 157 8.68 -8.46 13.43
C PRO A 157 7.91 -9.70 13.91
N ASP A 158 6.76 -10.01 13.28
CA ASP A 158 5.93 -11.17 13.62
C ASP A 158 6.65 -12.47 13.28
N PRO A 159 6.99 -13.31 14.28
CA PRO A 159 7.67 -14.59 14.06
C PRO A 159 6.90 -15.56 13.16
N GLN A 160 5.58 -15.36 12.99
CA GLN A 160 4.74 -16.21 12.15
C GLN A 160 4.72 -15.77 10.68
N GLY A 161 5.40 -14.67 10.32
CA GLY A 161 5.54 -14.21 8.93
C GLY A 161 4.24 -13.82 8.23
N SER A 162 3.18 -13.57 9.00
CA SER A 162 1.82 -13.34 8.48
C SER A 162 1.73 -12.16 7.52
N HIS A 163 2.54 -11.13 7.70
CA HIS A 163 2.57 -9.93 6.85
C HIS A 163 3.11 -10.22 5.44
N GLY A 164 4.20 -10.98 5.34
CA GLY A 164 4.77 -11.38 4.05
C GLY A 164 3.79 -12.23 3.24
N THR A 165 3.13 -13.18 3.89
CA THR A 165 2.11 -14.04 3.30
C THR A 165 0.90 -13.22 2.83
N ALA A 166 0.43 -12.26 3.62
CA ALA A 166 -0.69 -11.39 3.25
C ALA A 166 -0.37 -10.56 1.98
N ILE A 167 0.87 -10.06 1.83
CA ILE A 167 1.30 -9.33 0.64
C ILE A 167 1.30 -10.23 -0.58
N ILE A 168 1.75 -11.49 -0.47
CA ILE A 168 1.73 -12.47 -1.57
C ILE A 168 0.29 -12.70 -2.05
N TYR A 169 -0.65 -12.95 -1.14
CA TYR A 169 -2.05 -13.14 -1.50
C TYR A 169 -2.66 -11.87 -2.11
N ALA A 170 -2.39 -10.70 -1.54
CA ALA A 170 -2.91 -9.43 -2.02
C ALA A 170 -2.44 -9.12 -3.45
N ILE A 171 -1.14 -9.28 -3.74
CA ILE A 171 -0.58 -9.00 -5.06
C ILE A 171 -1.04 -10.01 -6.10
N THR A 172 -1.18 -11.29 -5.72
CA THR A 172 -1.71 -12.34 -6.60
C THR A 172 -3.18 -12.07 -6.93
N ALA A 173 -4.01 -11.78 -5.92
CA ALA A 173 -5.41 -11.46 -6.12
C ALA A 173 -5.61 -10.19 -6.97
N LEU A 174 -4.73 -9.20 -6.83
CA LEU A 174 -4.73 -7.99 -7.65
C LEU A 174 -4.36 -8.30 -9.11
N LEU A 175 -3.35 -9.15 -9.35
CA LEU A 175 -2.91 -9.55 -10.70
C LEU A 175 -4.02 -10.29 -11.45
N THR A 176 -4.70 -11.20 -10.76
CA THR A 176 -5.74 -12.06 -11.36
C THR A 176 -7.15 -11.46 -11.29
N ALA A 177 -7.28 -10.23 -10.79
CA ALA A 177 -8.56 -9.50 -10.76
C ALA A 177 -9.07 -9.25 -12.20
N PRO A 178 -10.39 -9.40 -12.45
CA PRO A 178 -10.97 -9.09 -13.75
C PRO A 178 -10.68 -7.63 -14.11
N ALA A 179 -10.09 -7.42 -15.28
CA ALA A 179 -9.69 -6.11 -15.78
C ALA A 179 -10.94 -5.20 -15.92
N ARG A 180 -11.18 -4.36 -14.94
CA ARG A 180 -12.16 -3.25 -15.02
C ARG A 180 -11.52 -1.96 -15.54
N ASP A 181 -10.19 -1.90 -15.56
CA ASP A 181 -9.39 -0.84 -16.15
C ASP A 181 -8.21 -1.45 -16.91
N THR A 182 -7.98 -1.01 -18.13
CA THR A 182 -6.90 -1.45 -19.04
C THR A 182 -5.47 -1.26 -18.47
N ASN A 183 -5.35 -0.67 -17.30
CA ASN A 183 -4.11 -0.50 -16.55
C ASN A 183 -3.88 -1.58 -15.46
N ALA A 184 -4.80 -2.50 -15.22
CA ALA A 184 -4.69 -3.46 -14.12
C ALA A 184 -3.58 -4.49 -14.35
N ALA A 185 -3.35 -4.92 -15.60
CA ALA A 185 -2.26 -5.85 -15.92
C ALA A 185 -0.85 -5.24 -15.76
N ALA A 186 -0.73 -3.91 -15.85
CA ALA A 186 0.54 -3.20 -15.63
C ALA A 186 0.83 -2.94 -14.14
N ALA A 187 -0.05 -3.30 -13.21
CA ALA A 187 -0.07 -2.73 -11.87
C ALA A 187 -0.13 -3.74 -10.71
N ALA A 188 0.14 -5.02 -10.93
CA ALA A 188 0.31 -5.93 -9.79
C ALA A 188 1.67 -5.65 -9.12
N ARG A 189 1.72 -4.51 -8.46
CA ARG A 189 2.92 -4.00 -7.80
C ARG A 189 2.58 -3.38 -6.45
N VAL A 190 3.34 -3.79 -5.44
CA VAL A 190 3.27 -3.26 -4.08
C VAL A 190 4.60 -2.62 -3.73
N ARG A 191 4.56 -1.46 -3.07
CA ARG A 191 5.72 -0.85 -2.44
C ARG A 191 5.49 -0.80 -0.95
N THR A 192 6.48 -1.24 -0.20
CA THR A 192 6.41 -1.31 1.25
C THR A 192 7.77 -0.99 1.85
N ARG A 193 7.82 -0.75 3.17
CA ARG A 193 9.08 -0.60 3.89
C ARG A 193 9.32 -1.81 4.76
N THR A 194 10.59 -2.21 4.85
CA THR A 194 11.06 -3.17 5.84
C THR A 194 11.15 -2.51 7.21
N THR A 195 11.22 -3.31 8.25
CA THR A 195 11.39 -2.84 9.63
C THR A 195 12.72 -2.12 9.84
N ASP A 196 13.74 -2.47 9.07
CA ASP A 196 15.06 -1.84 9.02
C ASP A 196 15.15 -0.67 8.01
N GLY A 197 14.02 -0.20 7.50
CA GLY A 197 13.90 1.07 6.77
C GLY A 197 14.08 1.03 5.26
N TYR A 198 14.40 -0.12 4.66
CA TYR A 198 14.54 -0.24 3.21
C TYR A 198 13.18 -0.23 2.49
N TRP A 199 13.14 0.42 1.35
CA TRP A 199 12.00 0.34 0.46
C TRP A 199 12.08 -0.89 -0.43
N LEU A 200 11.00 -1.64 -0.49
CA LEU A 200 10.84 -2.78 -1.39
C LEU A 200 9.86 -2.46 -2.51
N ASP A 201 10.18 -2.96 -3.70
CA ASP A 201 9.30 -3.06 -4.86
C ASP A 201 8.98 -4.54 -5.06
N ILE A 202 7.71 -4.90 -4.89
CA ILE A 202 7.21 -6.25 -5.05
C ILE A 202 6.32 -6.26 -6.30
N HIS A 203 6.63 -7.12 -7.25
CA HIS A 203 5.95 -7.17 -8.52
C HIS A 203 5.55 -8.61 -8.87
N ALA A 204 4.28 -8.81 -9.25
CA ALA A 204 3.80 -10.10 -9.73
C ALA A 204 3.65 -10.08 -11.26
N SER A 205 4.05 -11.16 -11.89
CA SER A 205 3.92 -11.39 -13.33
C SER A 205 3.42 -12.81 -13.61
N PRO A 206 2.50 -13.00 -14.56
CA PRO A 206 2.12 -14.33 -14.98
C PRO A 206 3.32 -15.02 -15.65
N LEU A 207 3.47 -16.32 -15.41
CA LEU A 207 4.43 -17.13 -16.12
C LEU A 207 3.79 -17.66 -17.42
N ALA A 208 4.54 -17.61 -18.51
CA ALA A 208 4.15 -18.34 -19.71
C ALA A 208 4.13 -19.85 -19.39
N ALA A 209 3.08 -20.55 -19.74
CA ALA A 209 2.70 -21.89 -19.31
C ALA A 209 3.79 -22.95 -19.57
N ALA A 210 4.82 -22.99 -18.75
CA ALA A 210 5.89 -23.95 -18.85
C ALA A 210 5.73 -25.14 -17.88
N LEU A 211 5.08 -24.94 -16.74
CA LEU A 211 4.89 -25.99 -15.73
C LEU A 211 3.47 -25.92 -15.15
N PRO A 212 2.71 -27.03 -15.13
CA PRO A 212 1.39 -27.06 -14.53
C PRO A 212 1.43 -26.62 -13.05
N GLY A 213 0.58 -25.68 -12.69
CA GLY A 213 0.46 -25.17 -11.33
C GLY A 213 1.45 -24.07 -10.93
N CYS A 214 2.43 -23.73 -11.78
CA CYS A 214 3.32 -22.58 -11.56
C CYS A 214 2.83 -21.41 -12.41
N ASP A 215 1.95 -20.60 -11.85
CA ASP A 215 1.20 -19.63 -12.66
C ASP A 215 1.76 -18.20 -12.58
N ILE A 216 2.39 -17.85 -11.46
CA ILE A 216 2.80 -16.47 -11.17
C ILE A 216 4.20 -16.45 -10.55
N ALA A 217 5.05 -15.57 -11.07
CA ALA A 217 6.31 -15.18 -10.43
C ALA A 217 6.12 -13.85 -9.69
N ILE A 218 6.53 -13.80 -8.42
CA ILE A 218 6.58 -12.60 -7.60
C ILE A 218 8.03 -12.25 -7.36
N THR A 219 8.46 -11.09 -7.84
CA THR A 219 9.80 -10.55 -7.60
C THR A 219 9.77 -9.58 -6.43
N VAL A 220 10.68 -9.76 -5.49
CA VAL A 220 10.88 -8.89 -4.31
C VAL A 220 12.29 -8.32 -4.38
N GLN A 221 12.44 -7.03 -4.40
CA GLN A 221 13.74 -6.36 -4.48
C GLN A 221 13.74 -5.00 -3.82
N ALA A 222 14.95 -4.48 -3.52
CA ALA A 222 15.08 -3.09 -3.12
C ALA A 222 14.52 -2.17 -4.20
N ALA A 223 13.72 -1.21 -3.79
CA ALA A 223 13.07 -0.32 -4.74
C ALA A 223 14.05 0.74 -5.25
N VAL A 224 14.04 0.99 -6.56
CA VAL A 224 14.84 2.07 -7.15
C VAL A 224 14.23 3.44 -6.84
N PRO A 225 15.06 4.48 -6.63
CA PRO A 225 14.61 5.83 -6.26
C PRO A 225 13.48 6.40 -7.13
N SER A 226 13.57 6.22 -8.45
CA SER A 226 12.56 6.73 -9.39
C SER A 226 11.15 6.18 -9.16
N ARG A 227 11.03 5.04 -8.51
CA ARG A 227 9.75 4.41 -8.18
C ARG A 227 9.17 4.89 -6.85
N ILE A 228 10.02 5.39 -5.94
CA ILE A 228 9.63 5.82 -4.59
C ILE A 228 9.41 7.32 -4.53
N SER A 229 10.22 8.09 -5.25
CA SER A 229 10.15 9.55 -5.24
C SER A 229 8.74 10.10 -5.45
N PRO A 230 7.91 9.60 -6.38
CA PRO A 230 6.53 10.10 -6.53
C PRO A 230 5.68 9.89 -5.29
N LEU A 231 5.84 8.76 -4.59
CA LEU A 231 5.13 8.45 -3.36
C LEU A 231 5.57 9.38 -2.23
N LEU A 232 6.87 9.57 -2.05
CA LEU A 232 7.42 10.45 -1.01
C LEU A 232 7.04 11.91 -1.26
N MET A 233 7.06 12.38 -2.50
CA MET A 233 6.58 13.71 -2.85
C MET A 233 5.10 13.92 -2.48
N GLN A 234 4.26 12.91 -2.62
CA GLN A 234 2.87 12.94 -2.17
C GLN A 234 2.77 12.90 -0.64
N ALA A 235 3.55 12.05 0.01
CA ALA A 235 3.57 11.95 1.46
C ALA A 235 3.96 13.28 2.13
N HIS A 236 4.92 14.01 1.55
CA HIS A 236 5.29 15.36 1.97
C HIS A 236 4.31 16.47 1.51
N SER A 237 3.19 16.11 0.89
CA SER A 237 2.18 17.07 0.41
C SER A 237 2.73 18.12 -0.56
N LEU A 238 3.66 17.74 -1.43
CA LEU A 238 4.15 18.63 -2.46
C LEU A 238 3.06 18.89 -3.50
N SER A 239 2.83 20.17 -3.82
CA SER A 239 1.90 20.58 -4.88
C SER A 239 2.35 20.07 -6.25
N ALA A 240 1.50 20.13 -7.26
CA ALA A 240 1.86 19.72 -8.62
C ALA A 240 3.12 20.43 -9.13
N ARG A 241 3.20 21.76 -8.86
CA ARG A 241 4.34 22.57 -9.27
C ARG A 241 5.61 22.23 -8.49
N GLU A 242 5.51 22.04 -7.19
CA GLU A 242 6.62 21.61 -6.35
C GLU A 242 7.14 20.24 -6.76
N ARG A 243 6.27 19.30 -7.15
CA ARG A 243 6.67 17.98 -7.66
C ARG A 243 7.43 18.09 -9.01
N GLN A 244 7.03 19.01 -9.90
CA GLN A 244 7.78 19.26 -11.14
C GLN A 244 9.20 19.74 -10.83
N ILE A 245 9.33 20.71 -9.94
CA ILE A 245 10.63 21.27 -9.53
C ILE A 245 11.47 20.18 -8.82
N ALA A 246 10.88 19.44 -7.89
CA ALA A 246 11.58 18.36 -7.18
C ALA A 246 12.12 17.29 -8.14
N ARG A 247 11.36 16.89 -9.17
CA ARG A 247 11.84 15.95 -10.20
C ARG A 247 13.06 16.49 -10.94
N LEU A 248 13.01 17.75 -11.40
CA LEU A 248 14.13 18.37 -12.08
C LEU A 248 15.37 18.50 -11.17
N ILE A 249 15.17 18.68 -9.86
CA ILE A 249 16.27 18.64 -8.89
C ILE A 249 16.87 17.25 -8.79
N LEU A 250 16.04 16.20 -8.74
CA LEU A 250 16.51 14.81 -8.74
C LEU A 250 17.25 14.43 -10.03
N ASP A 251 16.86 15.05 -11.16
CA ASP A 251 17.56 14.93 -12.45
C ASP A 251 18.85 15.76 -12.51
N GLY A 252 19.27 16.39 -11.42
CA GLY A 252 20.52 17.16 -11.32
C GLY A 252 20.47 18.57 -11.91
N ARG A 253 19.30 19.07 -12.33
CA ARG A 253 19.18 20.40 -12.97
C ARG A 253 19.48 21.52 -11.97
N THR A 254 20.16 22.56 -12.45
CA THR A 254 20.36 23.79 -11.69
C THR A 254 19.08 24.60 -11.57
N LEU A 255 19.00 25.52 -10.61
CA LEU A 255 17.80 26.32 -10.40
C LEU A 255 17.50 27.26 -11.61
N THR A 256 18.53 27.71 -12.29
CA THR A 256 18.43 28.53 -13.54
C THR A 256 17.84 27.70 -14.68
N GLU A 257 18.28 26.44 -14.85
CA GLU A 257 17.72 25.53 -15.84
C GLU A 257 16.26 25.19 -15.52
N ILE A 258 15.94 24.95 -14.25
CA ILE A 258 14.57 24.71 -13.78
C ILE A 258 13.65 25.89 -14.10
N ALA A 259 14.11 27.12 -13.80
CA ALA A 259 13.34 28.32 -14.07
C ALA A 259 13.05 28.46 -15.58
N ARG A 260 14.06 28.22 -16.42
CA ARG A 260 13.94 28.24 -17.90
C ARG A 260 12.99 27.14 -18.39
N THR A 261 13.17 25.89 -17.93
CA THR A 261 12.35 24.73 -18.34
C THR A 261 10.88 24.90 -17.98
N LEU A 262 10.60 25.52 -16.85
CA LEU A 262 9.25 25.71 -16.35
C LEU A 262 8.63 27.07 -16.70
N HIS A 263 9.35 27.89 -17.47
CA HIS A 263 8.94 29.26 -17.87
C HIS A 263 8.52 30.11 -16.68
N ILE A 264 9.35 30.15 -15.62
CA ILE A 264 9.14 30.97 -14.41
C ILE A 264 10.41 31.81 -14.12
N SER A 265 10.26 32.84 -13.29
CA SER A 265 11.42 33.62 -12.83
C SER A 265 12.29 32.76 -11.88
N LEU A 266 13.59 33.10 -11.84
CA LEU A 266 14.51 32.47 -10.86
C LEU A 266 14.06 32.73 -9.42
N TYR A 267 13.42 33.85 -9.14
CA TYR A 267 12.84 34.21 -7.85
C TYR A 267 11.72 33.23 -7.49
N THR A 268 10.77 33.01 -8.40
CA THR A 268 9.67 32.05 -8.22
C THR A 268 10.19 30.63 -8.01
N ALA A 269 11.22 30.23 -8.74
CA ALA A 269 11.85 28.91 -8.55
C ALA A 269 12.49 28.77 -7.15
N LYS A 270 13.12 29.83 -6.63
CA LYS A 270 13.66 29.88 -5.25
C LYS A 270 12.57 29.77 -4.21
N ASP A 271 11.44 30.45 -4.39
CA ASP A 271 10.33 30.40 -3.44
C ASP A 271 9.69 28.99 -3.38
N HIS A 272 9.50 28.36 -4.53
CA HIS A 272 9.08 26.96 -4.56
C HIS A 272 10.09 26.04 -3.87
N LEU A 273 11.39 26.24 -4.07
CA LEU A 273 12.41 25.42 -3.40
C LEU A 273 12.37 25.60 -1.88
N LYS A 274 12.19 26.82 -1.38
CA LYS A 274 11.99 27.09 0.06
C LYS A 274 10.76 26.35 0.60
N ALA A 275 9.65 26.39 -0.15
CA ALA A 275 8.42 25.68 0.22
C ALA A 275 8.64 24.16 0.25
N ILE A 276 9.38 23.60 -0.71
CA ILE A 276 9.76 22.17 -0.74
C ILE A 276 10.58 21.83 0.49
N PHE A 277 11.64 22.59 0.81
CA PHE A 277 12.47 22.36 1.99
C PHE A 277 11.65 22.36 3.28
N ARG A 278 10.78 23.35 3.45
CA ARG A 278 9.89 23.41 4.63
C ARG A 278 9.00 22.17 4.75
N LYS A 279 8.42 21.69 3.63
CA LYS A 279 7.50 20.53 3.63
C LYS A 279 8.23 19.22 3.83
N THR A 280 9.48 19.10 3.39
CA THR A 280 10.30 17.89 3.52
C THR A 280 11.16 17.89 4.78
N GLY A 281 11.25 19.01 5.49
CA GLY A 281 12.14 19.15 6.65
C GLY A 281 13.62 19.07 6.30
N THR A 282 13.98 19.47 5.06
CA THR A 282 15.36 19.48 4.57
C THR A 282 15.89 20.90 4.40
N HIS A 283 17.20 21.07 4.40
CA HIS A 283 17.85 22.39 4.36
C HIS A 283 18.79 22.55 3.15
N SER A 284 19.06 21.46 2.45
CA SER A 284 19.96 21.46 1.29
C SER A 284 19.44 20.56 0.17
N ARG A 285 19.94 20.76 -1.05
CA ARG A 285 19.58 19.92 -2.21
C ARG A 285 20.05 18.46 -2.04
N PRO A 286 21.27 18.18 -1.52
CA PRO A 286 21.65 16.79 -1.21
C PRO A 286 20.73 16.11 -0.19
N GLU A 287 20.35 16.82 0.87
CA GLU A 287 19.37 16.29 1.83
C GLU A 287 18.01 16.01 1.20
N LEU A 288 17.51 16.96 0.38
CA LEU A 288 16.26 16.77 -0.35
C LEU A 288 16.32 15.55 -1.27
N THR A 289 17.45 15.38 -1.97
CA THR A 289 17.65 14.21 -2.83
C THR A 289 17.60 12.91 -2.00
N LYS A 290 18.36 12.83 -0.92
CA LYS A 290 18.32 11.67 -0.01
C LYS A 290 16.91 11.40 0.50
N CYS A 291 16.20 12.44 0.95
CA CYS A 291 14.84 12.36 1.44
C CYS A 291 13.89 11.78 0.39
N LEU A 292 13.87 12.35 -0.81
CA LEU A 292 12.94 11.95 -1.87
C LEU A 292 13.35 10.66 -2.61
N THR A 293 14.55 10.15 -2.39
CA THR A 293 15.00 8.85 -2.92
C THR A 293 14.88 7.71 -1.91
N GLY A 294 14.39 8.00 -0.71
CA GLY A 294 14.16 6.98 0.32
C GLY A 294 15.42 6.55 1.09
N HIS A 295 16.53 7.30 0.93
CA HIS A 295 17.79 6.98 1.59
C HIS A 295 17.95 7.67 2.95
N LEU A 296 17.18 8.73 3.25
CA LEU A 296 17.08 9.42 4.56
C LEU A 296 16.14 10.62 4.43
N CYS A 297 15.18 10.74 5.29
CA CYS A 297 14.64 12.07 5.65
C CYS A 297 15.10 12.43 7.04
#